data_13fbaebfbc25f2f2af44cf6736a2a894
#
_entry.id   13fbaebfbc25f2f2af44cf6736a2a894
#
_cell.length_a   1.000
_cell.length_b   1.000
_cell.length_c   1.000
_cell.angle_alpha   90.00
_cell.angle_beta   90.00
_cell.angle_gamma   90.00
#
_symmetry.space_group_name_H-M   'P 1'
#
loop_
_entity.id
_entity.type
_entity.pdbx_description
1 polymer ?
#
loop_
_entity_poly.entity_id
_entity_poly.type
_entity_poly.pdbx_seq_one_letter_code
_entity_poly.pdbx_strand_id
1 'polypeptide(L)'
;GKRDWLNEVAMQTGMFPYFCKSITYQGGGFGTALLSKYPFYKCEKTIFSHKDTREDRSTGWIYVQLPCGESVRVGVVHLSLETSQLTIQHFASINKAFFAEDTTTPSLMIGDYNAANGSDAINYVKNKWQDVIPDLGFTIPTSGPTTQLDYVMGYPKGAWTCTGHEVIAREDMSDHCFIVADVQITIE
;
A
#
# COMPACT_ATOMS: atom_id res chain seq x y z
N GLY A 1 2.05 -25.99 -14.26
CA GLY A 1 0.78 -25.27 -14.20
C GLY A 1 1.02 -23.90 -13.57
N LYS A 2 0.23 -22.93 -13.93
CA LYS A 2 0.29 -21.59 -13.32
C LYS A 2 -0.32 -21.69 -11.91
N ARG A 3 0.41 -21.19 -10.92
CA ARG A 3 -0.07 -21.15 -9.53
C ARG A 3 -0.75 -19.80 -9.29
N ASP A 4 -1.85 -19.82 -8.57
CA ASP A 4 -2.51 -18.63 -8.04
C ASP A 4 -2.08 -18.42 -6.59
N TRP A 5 -0.91 -17.77 -6.43
CA TRP A 5 -0.28 -17.56 -5.13
C TRP A 5 -1.19 -16.83 -4.14
N LEU A 6 -1.95 -15.83 -4.61
CA LEU A 6 -2.83 -15.08 -3.72
C LEU A 6 -3.93 -15.95 -3.13
N ASN A 7 -4.61 -16.73 -3.98
CA ASN A 7 -5.66 -17.64 -3.50
C ASN A 7 -5.10 -18.77 -2.64
N GLU A 8 -3.90 -19.29 -2.95
CA GLU A 8 -3.26 -20.30 -2.10
C GLU A 8 -2.98 -19.75 -0.69
N VAL A 9 -2.43 -18.54 -0.57
CA VAL A 9 -2.19 -17.90 0.73
C VAL A 9 -3.49 -17.56 1.43
N ALA A 10 -4.48 -17.05 0.71
CA ALA A 10 -5.82 -16.76 1.26
C ALA A 10 -6.48 -18.01 1.87
N MET A 11 -6.41 -19.14 1.17
CA MET A 11 -6.95 -20.40 1.67
C MET A 11 -6.21 -20.91 2.92
N GLN A 12 -4.88 -20.77 2.95
CA GLN A 12 -4.06 -21.22 4.10
C GLN A 12 -4.27 -20.35 5.34
N THR A 13 -4.52 -19.05 5.14
CA THR A 13 -4.67 -18.07 6.23
C THR A 13 -6.13 -17.85 6.63
N GLY A 14 -7.10 -18.29 5.83
CA GLY A 14 -8.52 -18.00 6.01
C GLY A 14 -8.87 -16.53 5.76
N MET A 15 -8.03 -15.80 5.03
CA MET A 15 -8.22 -14.38 4.73
C MET A 15 -8.94 -14.15 3.42
N PHE A 16 -9.60 -13.00 3.28
CA PHE A 16 -10.30 -12.55 2.08
C PHE A 16 -9.34 -11.86 1.13
N PRO A 17 -9.12 -12.36 -0.10
CA PRO A 17 -8.16 -11.80 -1.04
C PRO A 17 -8.78 -10.73 -1.92
N TYR A 18 -8.00 -9.68 -2.25
CA TYR A 18 -8.29 -8.74 -3.31
C TYR A 18 -7.05 -8.51 -4.17
N PHE A 19 -7.15 -8.75 -5.47
CA PHE A 19 -6.04 -8.61 -6.43
C PHE A 19 -6.23 -7.41 -7.35
N CYS A 20 -5.23 -6.55 -7.37
CA CYS A 20 -5.16 -5.36 -8.22
C CYS A 20 -4.19 -5.62 -9.36
N LYS A 21 -4.65 -6.30 -10.41
CA LYS A 21 -3.83 -6.57 -11.58
C LYS A 21 -3.45 -5.28 -12.29
N SER A 22 -2.14 -5.07 -12.50
CA SER A 22 -1.56 -4.01 -13.34
C SER A 22 -1.43 -4.47 -14.78
N ILE A 23 -0.66 -5.53 -14.99
CA ILE A 23 -0.30 -6.03 -16.32
C ILE A 23 -0.47 -7.56 -16.40
N THR A 24 -0.33 -8.09 -17.61
CA THR A 24 -0.10 -9.52 -17.83
C THR A 24 1.40 -9.74 -18.00
N TYR A 25 1.97 -10.59 -17.17
CA TYR A 25 3.38 -10.92 -17.21
C TYR A 25 3.57 -12.44 -17.20
N GLN A 26 4.38 -12.95 -18.12
CA GLN A 26 4.64 -14.40 -18.30
C GLN A 26 3.37 -15.26 -18.32
N GLY A 27 2.28 -14.68 -18.85
CA GLY A 27 0.98 -15.33 -18.98
C GLY A 27 0.17 -15.44 -17.67
N GLY A 28 0.58 -14.76 -16.60
CA GLY A 28 -0.16 -14.56 -15.37
C GLY A 28 -0.55 -13.09 -15.16
N GLY A 29 -1.30 -12.81 -14.09
CA GLY A 29 -1.50 -11.44 -13.61
C GLY A 29 -0.32 -11.00 -12.76
N PHE A 30 0.13 -9.77 -12.95
CA PHE A 30 1.10 -9.10 -12.08
C PHE A 30 0.48 -7.80 -11.55
N GLY A 31 0.70 -7.50 -10.27
CA GLY A 31 0.13 -6.34 -9.60
C GLY A 31 0.26 -6.43 -8.09
N THR A 32 -0.51 -5.60 -7.39
CA THR A 32 -0.59 -5.57 -5.93
C THR A 32 -1.76 -6.38 -5.40
N ALA A 33 -1.72 -6.77 -4.13
CA ALA A 33 -2.81 -7.52 -3.51
C ALA A 33 -3.01 -7.13 -2.05
N LEU A 34 -4.23 -7.34 -1.58
CA LEU A 34 -4.61 -7.24 -0.17
C LEU A 34 -5.16 -8.58 0.31
N LEU A 35 -4.86 -8.92 1.55
CA LEU A 35 -5.49 -9.99 2.30
C LEU A 35 -6.09 -9.38 3.57
N SER A 36 -7.38 -9.58 3.77
CA SER A 36 -8.09 -9.06 4.94
C SER A 36 -8.59 -10.20 5.82
N LYS A 37 -8.38 -10.09 7.12
CA LYS A 37 -8.98 -10.99 8.11
C LYS A 37 -10.51 -10.84 8.16
N TYR A 38 -11.02 -9.66 7.84
CA TYR A 38 -12.44 -9.34 7.83
C TYR A 38 -12.96 -9.27 6.40
N PRO A 39 -14.21 -9.67 6.14
CA PRO A 39 -14.81 -9.49 4.83
C PRO A 39 -14.90 -7.99 4.50
N PHE A 40 -14.66 -7.64 3.26
CA PHE A 40 -14.83 -6.28 2.74
C PHE A 40 -16.11 -6.20 1.93
N TYR A 41 -16.81 -5.08 2.02
CA TYR A 41 -18.11 -4.86 1.35
C TYR A 41 -18.02 -4.04 0.06
N LYS A 42 -16.88 -3.41 -0.17
CA LYS A 42 -16.59 -2.65 -1.39
C LYS A 42 -15.08 -2.76 -1.70
N CYS A 43 -14.75 -2.84 -2.96
CA CYS A 43 -13.37 -2.77 -3.44
C CYS A 43 -13.29 -1.98 -4.73
N GLU A 44 -12.21 -1.24 -4.89
CA GLU A 44 -11.97 -0.38 -6.06
C GLU A 44 -10.50 -0.43 -6.45
N LYS A 45 -10.20 -0.05 -7.68
CA LYS A 45 -8.83 0.09 -8.17
C LYS A 45 -8.70 1.22 -9.17
N THR A 46 -7.49 1.73 -9.32
CA THR A 46 -7.07 2.60 -10.41
C THR A 46 -5.79 2.07 -11.05
N ILE A 47 -5.59 2.38 -12.31
CA ILE A 47 -4.38 2.03 -13.06
C ILE A 47 -3.70 3.32 -13.48
N PHE A 48 -2.40 3.39 -13.27
CA PHE A 48 -1.55 4.45 -13.78
C PHE A 48 -0.76 3.91 -14.97
N SER A 49 -1.02 4.51 -16.14
CA SER A 49 -0.30 4.25 -17.37
C SER A 49 0.29 5.56 -17.88
N HIS A 50 1.57 5.57 -18.17
CA HIS A 50 2.27 6.72 -18.71
C HIS A 50 3.34 6.28 -19.71
N LYS A 51 3.55 7.03 -20.79
CA LYS A 51 4.49 6.70 -21.86
C LYS A 51 5.94 6.50 -21.40
N ASP A 52 6.32 7.14 -20.29
CA ASP A 52 7.68 7.10 -19.74
C ASP A 52 7.83 6.08 -18.61
N THR A 53 6.78 5.29 -18.29
CA THR A 53 6.87 4.15 -17.36
C THR A 53 7.17 2.87 -18.12
N ARG A 54 7.93 1.98 -17.48
CA ARG A 54 8.27 0.66 -18.06
C ARG A 54 7.07 -0.26 -18.13
N GLU A 55 6.14 -0.08 -17.20
CA GLU A 55 4.92 -0.88 -17.06
C GLU A 55 3.82 -0.09 -16.38
N ASP A 56 2.58 -0.48 -16.62
CA ASP A 56 1.45 0.07 -15.89
C ASP A 56 1.51 -0.36 -14.42
N ARG A 57 1.15 0.55 -13.53
CA ARG A 57 1.02 0.30 -12.09
C ARG A 57 -0.44 0.33 -11.68
N SER A 58 -0.80 -0.44 -10.68
CA SER A 58 -2.15 -0.40 -10.11
C SER A 58 -2.12 -0.16 -8.61
N THR A 59 -3.15 0.52 -8.16
CA THR A 59 -3.47 0.69 -6.74
C THR A 59 -4.90 0.25 -6.54
N GLY A 60 -5.13 -0.55 -5.53
CA GLY A 60 -6.46 -0.95 -5.14
C GLY A 60 -6.71 -0.72 -3.67
N TRP A 61 -7.98 -0.60 -3.31
CA TRP A 61 -8.41 -0.46 -1.92
C TRP A 61 -9.69 -1.21 -1.64
N ILE A 62 -9.84 -1.59 -0.38
CA ILE A 62 -11.00 -2.29 0.15
C ILE A 62 -11.61 -1.48 1.29
N TYR A 63 -12.91 -1.62 1.48
CA TYR A 63 -13.65 -1.07 2.61
C TYR A 63 -14.01 -2.20 3.56
N VAL A 64 -13.53 -2.10 4.79
CA VAL A 64 -13.69 -3.12 5.82
C VAL A 64 -14.49 -2.52 6.97
N GLN A 65 -15.50 -3.25 7.43
CA GLN A 65 -16.16 -2.92 8.69
C GLN A 65 -15.44 -3.63 9.84
N LEU A 66 -15.00 -2.86 10.82
CA LEU A 66 -14.35 -3.37 12.01
C LEU A 66 -15.37 -3.96 12.99
N PRO A 67 -14.97 -4.84 13.92
CA PRO A 67 -15.88 -5.40 14.94
C PRO A 67 -16.57 -4.36 15.83
N CYS A 68 -15.98 -3.18 15.99
CA CYS A 68 -16.59 -2.05 16.69
C CYS A 68 -17.72 -1.36 15.91
N GLY A 69 -17.96 -1.76 14.66
CA GLY A 69 -18.98 -1.15 13.79
C GLY A 69 -18.45 -0.05 12.87
N GLU A 70 -17.24 0.44 13.11
CA GLU A 70 -16.61 1.48 12.29
C GLU A 70 -16.09 0.93 10.98
N SER A 71 -16.12 1.75 9.95
CA SER A 71 -15.55 1.41 8.64
C SER A 71 -14.18 2.05 8.45
N VAL A 72 -13.27 1.30 7.89
CA VAL A 72 -11.95 1.77 7.46
C VAL A 72 -11.70 1.39 6.01
N ARG A 73 -10.89 2.19 5.33
CA ARG A 73 -10.45 1.91 3.97
C ARG A 73 -8.97 1.59 3.97
N VAL A 74 -8.59 0.48 3.36
CA VAL A 74 -7.19 0.06 3.26
C VAL A 74 -6.82 -0.10 1.81
N GLY A 75 -5.81 0.64 1.38
CA GLY A 75 -5.27 0.58 0.03
C GLY A 75 -3.85 0.04 0.00
N VAL A 76 -3.46 -0.50 -1.14
CA VAL A 76 -2.10 -0.98 -1.40
C VAL A 76 -1.53 -0.28 -2.62
N VAL A 77 -0.27 0.17 -2.51
CA VAL A 77 0.46 0.82 -3.59
C VAL A 77 1.74 0.09 -3.96
N HIS A 78 2.11 0.20 -5.23
CA HIS A 78 3.45 0.00 -5.76
C HIS A 78 3.65 1.08 -6.81
N LEU A 79 4.27 2.20 -6.42
CA LEU A 79 4.35 3.39 -7.26
C LEU A 79 5.42 3.26 -8.35
N SER A 80 5.40 4.21 -9.30
CA SER A 80 6.41 4.32 -10.34
C SER A 80 7.79 4.60 -9.74
N LEU A 81 8.82 3.98 -10.31
CA LEU A 81 10.19 4.08 -9.80
C LEU A 81 11.10 4.93 -10.71
N GLU A 82 10.61 5.32 -11.89
CA GLU A 82 11.46 5.90 -12.93
C GLU A 82 11.96 7.30 -12.57
N THR A 83 11.08 8.14 -12.04
CA THR A 83 11.43 9.51 -11.58
C THR A 83 10.50 9.97 -10.47
N SER A 84 10.99 10.86 -9.57
CA SER A 84 10.13 11.50 -8.55
C SER A 84 8.91 12.18 -9.15
N GLN A 85 9.02 12.77 -10.33
CA GLN A 85 7.89 13.42 -11.00
C GLN A 85 6.80 12.42 -11.39
N LEU A 86 7.18 11.24 -11.92
CA LEU A 86 6.24 10.19 -12.25
C LEU A 86 5.61 9.57 -11.00
N THR A 87 6.37 9.40 -9.93
CA THR A 87 5.84 8.97 -8.63
C THR A 87 4.80 9.95 -8.10
N ILE A 88 5.05 11.26 -8.18
CA ILE A 88 4.10 12.33 -7.80
C ILE A 88 2.84 12.26 -8.67
N GLN A 89 2.97 12.17 -9.99
CA GLN A 89 1.84 12.08 -10.92
C GLN A 89 0.99 10.83 -10.66
N HIS A 90 1.66 9.71 -10.41
CA HIS A 90 0.97 8.46 -10.06
C HIS A 90 0.17 8.64 -8.76
N PHE A 91 0.80 9.16 -7.70
CA PHE A 91 0.10 9.37 -6.42
C PHE A 91 -1.01 10.43 -6.51
N ALA A 92 -0.83 11.47 -7.33
CA ALA A 92 -1.91 12.43 -7.62
C ALA A 92 -3.11 11.78 -8.31
N SER A 93 -2.85 10.85 -9.25
CA SER A 93 -3.90 10.05 -9.89
C SER A 93 -4.63 9.15 -8.89
N ILE A 94 -3.88 8.51 -7.99
CA ILE A 94 -4.45 7.73 -6.89
C ILE A 94 -5.34 8.60 -6.01
N ASN A 95 -4.84 9.74 -5.53
CA ASN A 95 -5.62 10.66 -4.70
C ASN A 95 -6.92 11.10 -5.38
N LYS A 96 -6.87 11.41 -6.68
CA LYS A 96 -8.06 11.79 -7.45
C LYS A 96 -9.11 10.67 -7.45
N ALA A 97 -8.71 9.44 -7.72
CA ALA A 97 -9.62 8.29 -7.75
C ALA A 97 -10.09 7.91 -6.33
N PHE A 98 -9.17 7.87 -5.38
CA PHE A 98 -9.42 7.45 -4.00
C PHE A 98 -10.40 8.36 -3.25
N PHE A 99 -10.36 9.66 -3.51
CA PHE A 99 -11.22 10.65 -2.87
C PHE A 99 -12.40 11.11 -3.74
N ALA A 100 -12.63 10.44 -4.89
CA ALA A 100 -13.69 10.86 -5.81
C ALA A 100 -15.10 10.76 -5.21
N GLU A 101 -15.37 9.69 -4.46
CA GLU A 101 -16.70 9.41 -3.90
C GLU A 101 -16.71 9.47 -2.37
N ASP A 102 -15.56 9.35 -1.72
CA ASP A 102 -15.46 9.27 -0.27
C ASP A 102 -14.23 10.03 0.24
N THR A 103 -14.48 11.07 1.00
CA THR A 103 -13.44 11.93 1.60
C THR A 103 -13.42 11.84 3.13
N THR A 104 -14.22 10.98 3.72
CA THR A 104 -14.46 10.93 5.17
C THR A 104 -14.00 9.64 5.83
N THR A 105 -14.13 8.50 5.15
CA THR A 105 -13.74 7.22 5.73
C THR A 105 -12.24 7.20 6.08
N PRO A 106 -11.90 6.92 7.34
CA PRO A 106 -10.52 6.78 7.77
C PRO A 106 -9.79 5.72 6.96
N SER A 107 -8.57 6.03 6.54
CA SER A 107 -7.90 5.24 5.51
C SER A 107 -6.44 5.01 5.79
N LEU A 108 -5.95 3.83 5.42
CA LEU A 108 -4.53 3.51 5.31
C LEU A 108 -4.19 3.25 3.84
N MET A 109 -3.01 3.71 3.41
CA MET A 109 -2.41 3.40 2.12
C MET A 109 -1.02 2.85 2.38
N ILE A 110 -0.83 1.56 2.12
CA ILE A 110 0.37 0.81 2.50
C ILE A 110 1.11 0.29 1.27
N GLY A 111 2.41 0.10 1.37
CA GLY A 111 3.22 -0.54 0.32
C GLY A 111 4.45 0.23 -0.10
N ASP A 112 4.95 -0.13 -1.29
CA ASP A 112 6.16 0.42 -1.88
C ASP A 112 5.85 1.71 -2.64
N TYR A 113 6.39 2.82 -2.15
CA TYR A 113 6.26 4.14 -2.75
C TYR A 113 7.37 4.44 -3.76
N ASN A 114 8.38 3.56 -3.87
CA ASN A 114 9.56 3.75 -4.73
C ASN A 114 10.22 5.13 -4.57
N ALA A 115 10.17 5.69 -3.37
CA ALA A 115 10.66 7.02 -3.06
C ALA A 115 11.22 7.07 -1.64
N ALA A 116 12.46 7.52 -1.51
CA ALA A 116 13.14 7.61 -0.24
C ALA A 116 12.51 8.67 0.68
N ASN A 117 12.62 8.46 1.99
CA ASN A 117 12.17 9.44 2.98
C ASN A 117 12.88 10.79 2.76
N GLY A 118 12.11 11.87 2.82
CA GLY A 118 12.60 13.24 2.55
C GLY A 118 12.65 13.62 1.06
N SER A 119 12.38 12.70 0.13
CA SER A 119 12.25 13.02 -1.29
C SER A 119 11.04 13.91 -1.59
N ASP A 120 11.06 14.59 -2.73
CA ASP A 120 9.93 15.42 -3.19
C ASP A 120 8.64 14.60 -3.32
N ALA A 121 8.75 13.33 -3.74
CA ALA A 121 7.60 12.44 -3.87
C ALA A 121 6.97 12.13 -2.51
N ILE A 122 7.76 11.77 -1.50
CA ILE A 122 7.25 11.50 -0.15
C ILE A 122 6.75 12.78 0.52
N ASN A 123 7.42 13.91 0.31
CA ASN A 123 6.94 15.20 0.80
C ASN A 123 5.59 15.58 0.17
N TYR A 124 5.39 15.30 -1.13
CA TYR A 124 4.09 15.46 -1.79
C TYR A 124 3.00 14.59 -1.15
N VAL A 125 3.29 13.31 -0.88
CA VAL A 125 2.35 12.41 -0.19
C VAL A 125 1.99 12.96 1.18
N LYS A 126 3.01 13.37 1.95
CA LYS A 126 2.86 13.90 3.32
C LYS A 126 2.09 15.24 3.39
N ASN A 127 1.84 15.93 2.28
CA ASN A 127 0.96 17.11 2.29
C ASN A 127 -0.48 16.75 2.70
N LYS A 128 -0.97 15.58 2.29
CA LYS A 128 -2.35 15.14 2.56
C LYS A 128 -2.42 13.97 3.53
N TRP A 129 -1.46 13.06 3.50
CA TRP A 129 -1.41 11.86 4.30
C TRP A 129 -0.45 12.00 5.49
N GLN A 130 -0.76 11.31 6.55
CA GLN A 130 0.12 11.16 7.72
C GLN A 130 1.07 9.99 7.45
N ASP A 131 2.37 10.18 7.69
CA ASP A 131 3.28 9.06 7.91
C ASP A 131 2.98 8.50 9.30
N VAL A 132 2.42 7.29 9.34
CA VAL A 132 1.96 6.69 10.60
C VAL A 132 3.12 6.15 11.43
N ILE A 133 4.25 5.82 10.77
CA ILE A 133 5.45 5.25 11.40
C ILE A 133 6.68 6.05 10.95
N PRO A 134 6.86 7.28 11.43
CA PRO A 134 7.92 8.17 10.94
C PRO A 134 9.35 7.67 11.27
N ASP A 135 9.47 6.77 12.22
CA ASP A 135 10.70 6.12 12.67
C ASP A 135 10.82 4.65 12.26
N LEU A 136 10.10 4.24 11.20
CA LEU A 136 10.07 2.86 10.70
C LEU A 136 11.47 2.27 10.43
N GLY A 137 12.39 3.09 9.92
CA GLY A 137 13.71 2.63 9.50
C GLY A 137 13.76 2.21 8.03
N PHE A 138 14.83 1.51 7.67
CA PHE A 138 15.09 1.12 6.29
C PHE A 138 14.40 -0.20 5.93
N THR A 139 13.91 -0.29 4.69
CA THR A 139 13.13 -1.44 4.22
C THR A 139 13.78 -2.19 3.05
N ILE A 140 14.84 -1.63 2.46
CA ILE A 140 15.57 -2.24 1.34
C ILE A 140 17.08 -1.89 1.37
N PRO A 141 17.96 -2.78 0.84
CA PRO A 141 17.75 -4.20 0.58
C PRO A 141 17.71 -5.02 1.86
N THR A 142 17.08 -6.19 1.86
CA THR A 142 17.03 -7.09 3.03
C THR A 142 18.38 -7.55 3.51
N SER A 143 19.39 -7.67 2.63
CA SER A 143 20.77 -8.07 2.96
C SER A 143 21.58 -7.01 3.74
N GLY A 144 20.99 -5.85 4.01
CA GLY A 144 21.61 -4.75 4.74
C GLY A 144 20.82 -3.47 4.44
N PRO A 145 19.70 -3.24 5.12
CA PRO A 145 18.78 -2.15 4.77
C PRO A 145 19.45 -0.77 4.90
N THR A 146 19.34 0.04 3.85
CA THR A 146 19.94 1.39 3.76
C THR A 146 18.97 2.45 3.30
N THR A 147 17.78 2.05 2.83
CA THR A 147 16.78 2.99 2.28
C THR A 147 15.39 2.59 2.73
N GLN A 148 14.55 3.55 3.05
CA GLN A 148 13.12 3.35 3.26
C GLN A 148 12.39 3.65 1.95
N LEU A 149 11.67 2.67 1.40
CA LEU A 149 10.78 2.82 0.24
C LEU A 149 9.33 2.44 0.56
N ASP A 150 9.13 1.70 1.64
CA ASP A 150 7.83 1.20 2.07
C ASP A 150 7.28 2.04 3.22
N TYR A 151 5.99 2.34 3.18
CA TYR A 151 5.35 3.22 4.14
C TYR A 151 3.96 2.75 4.51
N VAL A 152 3.52 3.20 5.69
CA VAL A 152 2.13 3.16 6.15
C VAL A 152 1.63 4.60 6.24
N MET A 153 0.83 5.02 5.26
CA MET A 153 0.28 6.37 5.20
C MET A 153 -1.18 6.37 5.63
N GLY A 154 -1.54 7.26 6.56
CA GLY A 154 -2.86 7.37 7.16
C GLY A 154 -3.62 8.64 6.75
N TYR A 155 -4.93 8.56 6.63
CA TYR A 155 -5.84 9.68 6.39
C TYR A 155 -7.11 9.52 7.26
N PRO A 156 -7.65 10.61 7.84
CA PRO A 156 -7.09 11.96 7.90
C PRO A 156 -5.82 12.02 8.77
N LYS A 157 -5.08 13.12 8.64
CA LYS A 157 -3.91 13.38 9.48
C LYS A 157 -4.33 13.51 10.94
N GLY A 158 -3.53 12.91 11.83
CA GLY A 158 -3.75 12.95 13.27
C GLY A 158 -4.71 11.89 13.79
N ALA A 159 -5.41 11.15 12.90
CA ALA A 159 -6.32 10.09 13.32
C ALA A 159 -5.62 8.75 13.61
N TRP A 160 -4.39 8.57 13.16
CA TRP A 160 -3.69 7.29 13.26
C TRP A 160 -2.51 7.34 14.22
N THR A 161 -2.39 6.33 15.05
CA THR A 161 -1.26 6.15 15.98
C THR A 161 -0.67 4.77 15.81
N CYS A 162 0.63 4.69 15.57
CA CYS A 162 1.38 3.44 15.64
C CYS A 162 1.68 3.14 17.12
N THR A 163 1.28 1.95 17.58
CA THR A 163 1.52 1.49 18.97
C THR A 163 2.66 0.48 19.05
N GLY A 164 3.09 -0.06 17.92
CA GLY A 164 4.23 -0.96 17.80
C GLY A 164 4.51 -1.26 16.34
N HIS A 165 5.77 -1.43 15.98
CA HIS A 165 6.17 -1.87 14.66
C HIS A 165 7.45 -2.70 14.69
N GLU A 166 7.65 -3.48 13.63
CA GLU A 166 8.85 -4.27 13.40
C GLU A 166 9.17 -4.30 11.90
N VAL A 167 10.46 -4.23 11.57
CA VAL A 167 10.98 -4.43 10.21
C VAL A 167 11.75 -5.75 10.19
N ILE A 168 11.27 -6.72 9.42
CA ILE A 168 11.77 -8.10 9.39
C ILE A 168 12.45 -8.38 8.07
N ALA A 169 13.75 -8.61 8.10
CA ALA A 169 14.53 -9.01 6.93
C ALA A 169 14.41 -10.52 6.67
N ARG A 170 14.05 -10.90 5.45
CA ARG A 170 13.96 -12.28 4.98
C ARG A 170 14.50 -12.37 3.55
N GLU A 171 15.82 -12.49 3.45
CA GLU A 171 16.54 -12.52 2.16
C GLU A 171 16.11 -13.69 1.25
N ASP A 172 15.59 -14.76 1.86
CA ASP A 172 15.06 -15.93 1.15
C ASP A 172 13.68 -15.71 0.53
N MET A 173 13.01 -14.57 0.82
CA MET A 173 11.65 -14.30 0.38
C MET A 173 11.50 -13.05 -0.49
N SER A 174 12.21 -11.97 -0.19
CA SER A 174 12.10 -10.68 -0.89
C SER A 174 13.38 -9.87 -0.71
N ASP A 175 13.65 -8.96 -1.65
CA ASP A 175 14.64 -7.89 -1.52
C ASP A 175 14.14 -6.71 -0.66
N HIS A 176 12.83 -6.64 -0.37
CA HIS A 176 12.25 -5.75 0.63
C HIS A 176 12.02 -6.46 1.95
N CYS A 177 12.25 -5.77 3.06
CA CYS A 177 11.87 -6.22 4.39
C CYS A 177 10.34 -6.21 4.57
N PHE A 178 9.83 -7.14 5.36
CA PHE A 178 8.44 -7.09 5.82
C PHE A 178 8.28 -6.02 6.89
N ILE A 179 7.14 -5.34 6.86
CA ILE A 179 6.73 -4.40 7.89
C ILE A 179 5.55 -5.02 8.64
N VAL A 180 5.67 -5.12 9.94
CA VAL A 180 4.56 -5.42 10.86
C VAL A 180 4.28 -4.16 11.66
N ALA A 181 3.02 -3.76 11.76
CA ALA A 181 2.63 -2.57 12.52
C ALA A 181 1.28 -2.77 13.20
N ASP A 182 1.25 -2.40 14.47
CA ASP A 182 0.02 -2.23 15.24
C ASP A 182 -0.38 -0.76 15.22
N VAL A 183 -1.56 -0.49 14.66
CA VAL A 183 -2.05 0.87 14.50
C VAL A 183 -3.43 1.03 15.13
N GLN A 184 -3.63 2.17 15.76
CA GLN A 184 -4.90 2.57 16.35
C GLN A 184 -5.45 3.77 15.61
N ILE A 185 -6.79 3.81 15.49
CA ILE A 185 -7.49 4.96 14.95
C ILE A 185 -8.25 5.66 16.09
N THR A 186 -8.11 6.99 16.14
CA THR A 186 -8.97 7.84 16.96
C THR A 186 -10.09 8.37 16.09
N ILE A 187 -11.33 8.01 16.40
CA ILE A 187 -12.53 8.48 15.73
C ILE A 187 -13.15 9.54 16.66
N GLU A 188 -13.20 10.78 16.18
CA GLU A 188 -13.89 11.89 16.90
C GLU A 188 -15.39 11.86 16.62
#